data_ec497f3d1b50bd5cb8580c61435913ee
#
_entry.id   ec497f3d1b50bd5cb8580c61435913ee
#
_cell.length_a   1.000
_cell.length_b   1.000
_cell.length_c   1.000
_cell.angle_alpha   90.00
_cell.angle_beta   90.00
_cell.angle_gamma   90.00
#
_symmetry.space_group_name_H-M   'P 1'
#
loop_
_entity.id
_entity.type
_entity.pdbx_description
1 polymer ?
#
loop_
_entity_poly.entity_id
_entity_poly.type
_entity_poly.pdbx_seq_one_letter_code
_entity_poly.pdbx_strand_id
1 'polypeptide(L)'
;MSNTSRYLNLPTLTIQEGYGAGREIVLDRDGMIVGRDSDCDIVLDDRNVSRHHLRITGTPGNMAVEDLNSANGTFVNSSPIRKKQIKHLDVIQVGSVMMVFNDPDNSGFGSQSVVLEEVKNENSGYTFEFLRQTVTNLEKNIATVFKGKPEVIRDVIVCLFADGHLLIEDVPGVGKSILAQALAKSVQA
;
A
#
# COMPACT_ATOMS: atom_id res chain seq x y z
N MET A 1 20.74 -15.20 -19.65
CA MET A 1 20.73 -14.70 -18.27
C MET A 1 19.43 -13.94 -18.08
N SER A 2 18.53 -14.50 -17.31
CA SER A 2 17.11 -14.21 -17.29
C SER A 2 16.82 -12.85 -16.67
N ASN A 3 16.08 -12.05 -17.42
CA ASN A 3 15.63 -10.68 -17.11
C ASN A 3 14.49 -10.63 -16.06
N THR A 4 14.30 -11.69 -15.28
CA THR A 4 13.17 -11.87 -14.35
C THR A 4 13.32 -11.03 -13.07
N SER A 5 14.51 -10.55 -12.76
CA SER A 5 14.78 -9.83 -11.49
C SER A 5 14.38 -8.33 -11.53
N ARG A 6 14.07 -7.79 -12.71
CA ARG A 6 13.75 -6.36 -12.88
C ARG A 6 12.29 -6.00 -12.62
N TYR A 7 11.39 -6.98 -12.63
CA TYR A 7 9.94 -6.77 -12.46
C TYR A 7 9.47 -6.86 -11.00
N LEU A 8 10.34 -7.28 -10.10
CA LEU A 8 9.97 -7.53 -8.70
C LEU A 8 9.78 -6.27 -7.83
N ASN A 9 10.17 -5.09 -8.34
CA ASN A 9 10.12 -3.83 -7.59
C ASN A 9 9.47 -2.65 -8.36
N LEU A 10 8.65 -2.92 -9.38
CA LEU A 10 7.96 -1.85 -10.08
C LEU A 10 6.70 -1.43 -9.31
N PRO A 11 6.39 -0.12 -9.28
CA PRO A 11 5.13 0.36 -8.71
C PRO A 11 3.93 -0.20 -9.47
N THR A 12 2.82 -0.40 -8.76
CA THR A 12 1.57 -0.89 -9.35
C THR A 12 0.38 -0.03 -8.94
N LEU A 13 -0.67 -0.08 -9.75
CA LEU A 13 -2.01 0.38 -9.40
C LEU A 13 -2.93 -0.82 -9.28
N THR A 14 -3.56 -0.98 -8.13
CA THR A 14 -4.59 -2.00 -7.93
C THR A 14 -5.97 -1.34 -7.97
N ILE A 15 -6.82 -1.74 -8.92
CA ILE A 15 -8.20 -1.23 -9.02
C ILE A 15 -9.02 -1.89 -7.92
N GLN A 16 -9.53 -1.08 -6.99
CA GLN A 16 -10.36 -1.56 -5.88
C GLN A 16 -11.84 -1.54 -6.24
N GLU A 17 -12.29 -0.48 -6.92
CA GLU A 17 -13.68 -0.28 -7.28
C GLU A 17 -13.83 0.25 -8.71
N GLY A 18 -14.97 -0.05 -9.34
CA GLY A 18 -15.32 0.39 -10.68
C GLY A 18 -14.85 -0.55 -11.78
N TYR A 19 -14.66 0.01 -12.99
CA TYR A 19 -14.26 -0.78 -14.14
C TYR A 19 -12.90 -1.44 -13.95
N GLY A 20 -12.88 -2.76 -14.06
CA GLY A 20 -11.65 -3.56 -13.91
C GLY A 20 -11.25 -3.84 -12.47
N ALA A 21 -12.17 -3.76 -11.50
CA ALA A 21 -11.92 -4.09 -10.11
C ALA A 21 -11.21 -5.45 -9.95
N GLY A 22 -10.18 -5.49 -9.10
CA GLY A 22 -9.30 -6.64 -8.92
C GLY A 22 -8.10 -6.70 -9.87
N ARG A 23 -8.01 -5.82 -10.89
CA ARG A 23 -6.83 -5.74 -11.76
C ARG A 23 -5.67 -5.05 -11.06
N GLU A 24 -4.50 -5.61 -11.23
CA GLU A 24 -3.23 -4.97 -10.90
C GLU A 24 -2.52 -4.55 -12.19
N ILE A 25 -2.06 -3.32 -12.23
CA ILE A 25 -1.44 -2.68 -13.40
C ILE A 25 -0.04 -2.24 -13.00
N VAL A 26 0.96 -2.76 -13.68
CA VAL A 26 2.37 -2.42 -13.45
C VAL A 26 2.67 -1.08 -14.14
N LEU A 27 3.32 -0.16 -13.40
CA LEU A 27 3.80 1.11 -13.91
C LEU A 27 5.25 0.94 -14.38
N ASP A 28 5.42 0.46 -15.61
CA ASP A 28 6.70 0.03 -16.17
C ASP A 28 7.43 1.13 -16.97
N ARG A 29 6.79 2.28 -17.19
CA ARG A 29 7.34 3.41 -17.94
C ARG A 29 6.86 4.76 -17.41
N ASP A 30 7.62 5.79 -17.70
CA ASP A 30 7.26 7.19 -17.40
C ASP A 30 6.21 7.71 -18.39
N GLY A 31 5.34 8.59 -17.90
CA GLY A 31 4.35 9.29 -18.71
C GLY A 31 3.14 8.47 -19.13
N MET A 32 2.77 7.40 -18.42
CA MET A 32 1.60 6.59 -18.73
C MET A 32 0.31 7.40 -18.62
N ILE A 33 -0.54 7.26 -19.63
CA ILE A 33 -1.84 7.94 -19.72
C ILE A 33 -2.95 6.97 -19.29
N VAL A 34 -3.80 7.46 -18.39
CA VAL A 34 -5.01 6.78 -17.95
C VAL A 34 -6.23 7.50 -18.51
N GLY A 35 -7.15 6.76 -19.07
CA GLY A 35 -8.37 7.35 -19.63
C GLY A 35 -9.30 6.31 -20.21
N ARG A 36 -10.39 6.79 -20.83
CA ARG A 36 -11.41 5.92 -21.42
C ARG A 36 -11.07 5.53 -22.87
N ASP A 37 -10.23 6.31 -23.55
CA ASP A 37 -9.91 6.03 -24.94
C ASP A 37 -8.99 4.81 -25.07
N SER A 38 -9.16 4.09 -26.15
CA SER A 38 -8.38 2.85 -26.43
C SER A 38 -6.90 3.10 -26.72
N ASP A 39 -6.50 4.34 -26.96
CA ASP A 39 -5.11 4.76 -27.16
C ASP A 39 -4.37 5.06 -25.83
N CYS A 40 -5.08 5.02 -24.70
CA CYS A 40 -4.49 5.15 -23.39
C CYS A 40 -3.69 3.91 -22.99
N ASP A 41 -2.63 4.10 -22.20
CA ASP A 41 -1.83 3.01 -21.63
C ASP A 41 -2.64 2.18 -20.63
N ILE A 42 -3.51 2.86 -19.87
CA ILE A 42 -4.44 2.25 -18.92
C ILE A 42 -5.86 2.66 -19.31
N VAL A 43 -6.57 1.73 -19.91
CA VAL A 43 -7.95 1.97 -20.37
C VAL A 43 -8.92 1.66 -19.24
N LEU A 44 -9.74 2.66 -18.89
CA LEU A 44 -10.84 2.58 -17.93
C LEU A 44 -12.16 2.88 -18.66
N ASP A 45 -12.90 1.87 -19.06
CA ASP A 45 -14.17 2.02 -19.77
C ASP A 45 -15.29 2.42 -18.80
N ASP A 46 -15.25 3.66 -18.38
CA ASP A 46 -16.23 4.31 -17.49
C ASP A 46 -16.65 5.66 -18.09
N ARG A 47 -17.95 5.94 -18.11
CA ARG A 47 -18.54 7.17 -18.67
C ARG A 47 -18.07 8.43 -17.94
N ASN A 48 -17.72 8.31 -16.66
CA ASN A 48 -17.23 9.41 -15.82
C ASN A 48 -15.72 9.64 -15.98
N VAL A 49 -15.04 8.79 -16.75
CA VAL A 49 -13.62 8.95 -17.08
C VAL A 49 -13.48 9.68 -18.40
N SER A 50 -12.65 10.71 -18.46
CA SER A 50 -12.32 11.43 -19.70
C SER A 50 -11.51 10.55 -20.65
N ARG A 51 -11.55 10.85 -21.96
CA ARG A 51 -10.78 10.11 -22.98
C ARG A 51 -9.31 9.95 -22.57
N HIS A 52 -8.67 11.07 -22.26
CA HIS A 52 -7.37 11.16 -21.60
C HIS A 52 -7.63 11.88 -20.28
N HIS A 53 -7.54 11.21 -19.14
CA HIS A 53 -8.00 11.75 -17.86
C HIS A 53 -6.84 12.26 -17.02
N LEU A 54 -5.85 11.42 -16.80
CA LEU A 54 -4.66 11.78 -16.04
C LEU A 54 -3.40 11.17 -16.66
N ARG A 55 -2.26 11.70 -16.25
CA ARG A 55 -0.93 11.18 -16.57
C ARG A 55 -0.22 10.77 -15.29
N ILE A 56 0.48 9.64 -15.34
CA ILE A 56 1.36 9.16 -14.28
C ILE A 56 2.79 9.32 -14.74
N THR A 57 3.61 10.02 -13.97
CA THR A 57 5.00 10.31 -14.29
C THR A 57 5.91 9.99 -13.15
N GLY A 58 7.18 9.73 -13.43
CA GLY A 58 8.21 9.54 -12.42
C GLY A 58 8.87 8.17 -12.48
N THR A 59 9.61 7.88 -11.44
CA THR A 59 10.33 6.61 -11.22
C THR A 59 9.91 6.02 -9.88
N PRO A 60 10.15 4.73 -9.63
CA PRO A 60 9.93 4.12 -8.33
C PRO A 60 10.49 4.99 -7.19
N GLY A 61 9.73 5.18 -6.13
CA GLY A 61 10.04 6.09 -5.03
C GLY A 61 9.71 7.58 -5.27
N ASN A 62 9.43 8.00 -6.52
CA ASN A 62 9.15 9.39 -6.86
C ASN A 62 8.14 9.51 -8.00
N MET A 63 6.94 8.99 -7.77
CA MET A 63 5.84 9.02 -8.74
C MET A 63 4.91 10.21 -8.51
N ALA A 64 4.33 10.74 -9.58
CA ALA A 64 3.37 11.84 -9.55
C ALA A 64 2.19 11.57 -10.51
N VAL A 65 1.03 12.09 -10.13
CA VAL A 65 -0.20 12.08 -10.93
C VAL A 65 -0.54 13.51 -11.32
N GLU A 66 -0.89 13.71 -12.60
CA GLU A 66 -1.29 14.99 -13.16
C GLU A 66 -2.63 14.85 -13.90
N ASP A 67 -3.62 15.65 -13.50
CA ASP A 67 -4.92 15.72 -14.17
C ASP A 67 -4.80 16.42 -15.53
N LEU A 68 -5.27 15.81 -16.59
CA LEU A 68 -5.20 16.33 -17.96
C LEU A 68 -6.44 17.18 -18.33
N ASN A 69 -6.90 18.04 -17.43
CA ASN A 69 -8.13 18.81 -17.56
C ASN A 69 -9.37 17.91 -17.76
N SER A 70 -9.45 16.89 -16.96
CA SER A 70 -10.55 15.95 -16.99
C SER A 70 -11.89 16.61 -16.65
N ALA A 71 -13.02 16.05 -17.13
CA ALA A 71 -14.34 16.62 -16.93
C ALA A 71 -14.78 16.55 -15.45
N ASN A 72 -14.45 15.47 -14.75
CA ASN A 72 -14.87 15.22 -13.36
C ASN A 72 -13.74 15.43 -12.34
N GLY A 73 -12.52 15.71 -12.80
CA GLY A 73 -11.35 15.87 -11.93
C GLY A 73 -10.74 14.55 -11.46
N THR A 74 -9.50 14.64 -11.02
CA THR A 74 -8.75 13.57 -10.36
C THR A 74 -8.67 13.85 -8.88
N PHE A 75 -8.85 12.83 -8.05
CA PHE A 75 -8.75 12.95 -6.60
C PHE A 75 -7.67 12.00 -6.08
N VAL A 76 -6.90 12.47 -5.09
CA VAL A 76 -5.96 11.64 -4.34
C VAL A 76 -6.30 11.76 -2.86
N ASN A 77 -6.64 10.65 -2.22
CA ASN A 77 -7.12 10.58 -0.85
C ASN A 77 -8.28 11.56 -0.62
N SER A 78 -9.29 11.50 -1.49
CA SER A 78 -10.49 12.36 -1.49
C SER A 78 -10.25 13.86 -1.72
N SER A 79 -9.02 14.27 -1.98
CA SER A 79 -8.67 15.67 -2.27
C SER A 79 -8.49 15.87 -3.77
N PRO A 80 -9.16 16.87 -4.40
CA PRO A 80 -8.98 17.15 -5.82
C PRO A 80 -7.57 17.65 -6.09
N ILE A 81 -6.99 17.20 -7.21
CA ILE A 81 -5.62 17.58 -7.58
C ILE A 81 -5.53 18.06 -9.02
N ARG A 82 -4.54 18.91 -9.31
CA ARG A 82 -4.06 19.18 -10.66
C ARG A 82 -2.81 18.39 -10.94
N LYS A 83 -1.87 18.40 -9.98
CA LYS A 83 -0.65 17.61 -9.99
C LYS A 83 -0.27 17.31 -8.54
N LYS A 84 0.05 16.07 -8.25
CA LYS A 84 0.46 15.65 -6.91
C LYS A 84 1.44 14.50 -6.98
N GLN A 85 2.48 14.58 -6.16
CA GLN A 85 3.33 13.44 -5.88
C GLN A 85 2.55 12.44 -5.04
N ILE A 86 2.57 11.18 -5.46
CA ILE A 86 1.84 10.09 -4.80
C ILE A 86 2.79 9.22 -3.99
N LYS A 87 2.26 8.68 -2.90
CA LYS A 87 2.98 7.80 -1.98
C LYS A 87 2.33 6.42 -1.96
N HIS A 88 3.09 5.45 -1.51
CA HIS A 88 2.56 4.10 -1.26
C HIS A 88 1.25 4.16 -0.45
N LEU A 89 0.25 3.39 -0.90
CA LEU A 89 -1.13 3.34 -0.39
C LEU A 89 -2.00 4.59 -0.64
N ASP A 90 -1.53 5.57 -1.40
CA ASP A 90 -2.43 6.64 -1.84
C ASP A 90 -3.56 6.08 -2.71
N VAL A 91 -4.78 6.54 -2.45
CA VAL A 91 -5.98 6.18 -3.21
C VAL A 91 -6.22 7.23 -4.29
N ILE A 92 -6.19 6.81 -5.55
CA ILE A 92 -6.45 7.65 -6.71
C ILE A 92 -7.86 7.36 -7.22
N GLN A 93 -8.70 8.38 -7.26
CA GLN A 93 -10.07 8.27 -7.79
C GLN A 93 -10.20 9.02 -9.11
N VAL A 94 -10.77 8.34 -10.12
CA VAL A 94 -11.00 8.80 -11.49
C VAL A 94 -12.41 8.39 -11.91
N GLY A 95 -13.33 9.35 -11.95
CA GLY A 95 -14.73 9.02 -12.14
C GLY A 95 -15.26 8.10 -11.04
N SER A 96 -15.80 6.93 -11.41
CA SER A 96 -16.24 5.90 -10.46
C SER A 96 -15.17 4.83 -10.14
N VAL A 97 -13.98 4.96 -10.70
CA VAL A 97 -12.89 4.01 -10.49
C VAL A 97 -11.99 4.46 -9.34
N MET A 98 -11.76 3.58 -8.37
CA MET A 98 -10.80 3.79 -7.28
C MET A 98 -9.62 2.84 -7.43
N MET A 99 -8.41 3.39 -7.39
CA MET A 99 -7.15 2.67 -7.53
C MET A 99 -6.25 2.95 -6.33
N VAL A 100 -5.58 1.92 -5.82
CA VAL A 100 -4.55 2.05 -4.79
C VAL A 100 -3.18 1.98 -5.44
N PHE A 101 -2.34 2.95 -5.15
CA PHE A 101 -0.97 2.99 -5.60
C PHE A 101 -0.07 2.19 -4.66
N ASN A 102 0.64 1.20 -5.21
CA ASN A 102 1.61 0.40 -4.48
C ASN A 102 3.00 0.67 -5.03
N ASP A 103 3.88 1.16 -4.18
CA ASP A 103 5.28 1.41 -4.51
C ASP A 103 6.18 0.63 -3.56
N PRO A 104 6.80 -0.48 -4.01
CA PRO A 104 7.66 -1.30 -3.16
C PRO A 104 8.89 -0.54 -2.64
N ASP A 105 9.43 0.37 -3.44
CA ASP A 105 10.61 1.17 -3.06
C ASP A 105 10.26 2.30 -2.08
N ASN A 106 8.99 2.70 -2.02
CA ASN A 106 8.48 3.74 -1.11
C ASN A 106 7.49 3.18 -0.06
N SER A 107 7.51 1.89 0.16
CA SER A 107 6.64 1.20 1.14
C SER A 107 7.01 1.50 2.60
N GLY A 108 7.87 2.48 2.85
CA GLY A 108 8.27 2.88 4.21
C GLY A 108 9.17 1.85 4.93
N PHE A 109 9.51 0.74 4.27
CA PHE A 109 10.33 -0.34 4.82
C PHE A 109 11.74 -0.46 4.23
N GLY A 110 12.14 0.43 3.30
CA GLY A 110 13.46 0.44 2.65
C GLY A 110 14.08 1.83 2.57
N SER A 111 15.07 2.08 3.41
CA SER A 111 16.19 3.01 3.23
C SER A 111 15.92 4.39 2.60
N GLN A 112 15.18 5.24 3.27
CA GLN A 112 15.47 6.66 3.29
C GLN A 112 15.38 7.11 4.75
N SER A 113 16.47 7.71 5.23
CA SER A 113 16.45 8.56 6.40
C SER A 113 15.41 9.65 6.16
N VAL A 114 14.16 9.37 6.53
CA VAL A 114 13.21 10.41 6.80
C VAL A 114 13.85 11.17 7.94
N VAL A 115 14.36 12.36 7.64
CA VAL A 115 14.53 13.39 8.67
C VAL A 115 13.11 13.64 9.15
N LEU A 116 12.70 12.87 10.13
CA LEU A 116 11.53 13.16 10.93
C LEU A 116 11.89 14.45 11.63
N GLU A 117 11.40 15.59 11.14
CA GLU A 117 11.13 16.68 12.05
C GLU A 117 10.40 16.03 13.22
N GLU A 118 11.04 16.06 14.37
CA GLU A 118 10.50 15.55 15.61
C GLU A 118 9.10 16.11 15.76
N VAL A 119 8.08 15.31 15.50
CA VAL A 119 6.76 15.56 16.04
C VAL A 119 6.95 15.34 17.54
N LYS A 120 7.35 16.40 18.21
CA LYS A 120 7.30 16.50 19.66
C LYS A 120 5.83 16.47 20.06
N ASN A 121 5.28 15.28 20.11
CA ASN A 121 4.04 15.05 20.81
C ASN A 121 4.41 14.97 22.29
N GLU A 122 4.36 16.11 22.99
CA GLU A 122 4.79 16.27 24.37
C GLU A 122 4.00 15.40 25.39
N ASN A 123 3.11 14.52 24.92
CA ASN A 123 2.23 13.74 25.79
C ASN A 123 2.27 12.22 25.66
N SER A 124 3.12 11.63 24.81
CA SER A 124 3.35 10.19 24.87
C SER A 124 4.85 9.92 24.79
N GLY A 125 5.43 9.37 25.85
CA GLY A 125 6.86 9.08 25.97
C GLY A 125 7.37 7.99 25.00
N TYR A 126 6.68 7.77 23.87
CA TYR A 126 7.03 6.77 22.87
C TYR A 126 7.38 7.45 21.55
N THR A 127 8.60 7.25 21.08
CA THR A 127 9.05 7.70 19.77
C THR A 127 8.61 6.72 18.69
N PHE A 128 8.53 7.18 17.44
CA PHE A 128 8.25 6.30 16.28
C PHE A 128 9.27 5.15 16.19
N GLU A 129 10.53 5.41 16.51
CA GLU A 129 11.57 4.39 16.53
C GLU A 129 11.30 3.32 17.59
N PHE A 130 10.81 3.70 18.76
CA PHE A 130 10.39 2.76 19.80
C PHE A 130 9.24 1.86 19.30
N LEU A 131 8.24 2.44 18.64
CA LEU A 131 7.12 1.67 18.07
C LEU A 131 7.60 0.71 16.98
N ARG A 132 8.45 1.18 16.08
CA ARG A 132 9.05 0.35 15.02
C ARG A 132 9.84 -0.83 15.60
N GLN A 133 10.67 -0.56 16.61
CA GLN A 133 11.45 -1.59 17.29
C GLN A 133 10.54 -2.60 18.00
N THR A 134 9.47 -2.13 18.61
CA THR A 134 8.47 -2.98 19.29
C THR A 134 7.78 -3.91 18.30
N VAL A 135 7.31 -3.40 17.15
CA VAL A 135 6.70 -4.22 16.08
C VAL A 135 7.69 -5.27 15.57
N THR A 136 8.93 -4.87 15.27
CA THR A 136 9.98 -5.78 14.80
C THR A 136 10.29 -6.88 15.82
N ASN A 137 10.30 -6.55 17.08
CA ASN A 137 10.53 -7.53 18.16
C ASN A 137 9.35 -8.50 18.30
N LEU A 138 8.10 -8.01 18.18
CA LEU A 138 6.90 -8.84 18.18
C LEU A 138 6.91 -9.83 17.01
N GLU A 139 7.20 -9.36 15.80
CA GLU A 139 7.32 -10.24 14.61
C GLU A 139 8.34 -11.35 14.84
N LYS A 140 9.55 -11.00 15.32
CA LYS A 140 10.60 -11.97 15.59
C LYS A 140 10.19 -12.98 16.67
N ASN A 141 9.60 -12.52 17.77
CA ASN A 141 9.18 -13.40 18.87
C ASN A 141 8.12 -14.39 18.42
N ILE A 142 7.10 -13.93 17.69
CA ILE A 142 6.06 -14.81 17.16
C ILE A 142 6.65 -15.81 16.16
N ALA A 143 7.53 -15.37 15.26
CA ALA A 143 8.19 -16.19 14.24
C ALA A 143 9.13 -17.28 14.83
N THR A 144 9.58 -17.15 16.08
CA THR A 144 10.37 -18.22 16.73
C THR A 144 9.54 -19.47 16.96
N VAL A 145 8.27 -19.31 17.28
CA VAL A 145 7.35 -20.39 17.69
C VAL A 145 6.36 -20.74 16.56
N PHE A 146 5.82 -19.73 15.88
CA PHE A 146 4.87 -19.92 14.78
C PHE A 146 5.63 -19.93 13.44
N LYS A 147 5.70 -21.11 12.82
CA LYS A 147 6.36 -21.31 11.51
C LYS A 147 5.42 -21.17 10.32
N GLY A 148 4.35 -20.37 10.48
CA GLY A 148 3.40 -20.07 9.42
C GLY A 148 3.89 -18.96 8.46
N LYS A 149 2.98 -18.49 7.60
CA LYS A 149 3.26 -17.42 6.65
C LYS A 149 3.55 -16.09 7.37
N PRO A 150 4.61 -15.35 6.99
CA PRO A 150 4.95 -14.06 7.60
C PRO A 150 3.84 -13.03 7.52
N GLU A 151 3.02 -13.07 6.46
CA GLU A 151 1.87 -12.19 6.26
C GLU A 151 0.86 -12.33 7.40
N VAL A 152 0.57 -13.56 7.82
CA VAL A 152 -0.36 -13.84 8.94
C VAL A 152 0.12 -13.21 10.24
N ILE A 153 1.43 -13.21 10.50
CA ILE A 153 2.01 -12.56 11.69
C ILE A 153 1.78 -11.05 11.63
N ARG A 154 1.97 -10.43 10.47
CA ARG A 154 1.74 -8.98 10.27
C ARG A 154 0.28 -8.60 10.45
N ASP A 155 -0.64 -9.36 9.87
CA ASP A 155 -2.08 -9.12 9.99
C ASP A 155 -2.52 -9.16 11.45
N VAL A 156 -2.02 -10.13 12.21
CA VAL A 156 -2.26 -10.25 13.66
C VAL A 156 -1.74 -9.03 14.43
N ILE A 157 -0.54 -8.57 14.11
CA ILE A 157 0.07 -7.40 14.76
C ILE A 157 -0.70 -6.13 14.41
N VAL A 158 -1.09 -5.94 13.14
CA VAL A 158 -1.92 -4.80 12.72
C VAL A 158 -3.26 -4.81 13.45
N CYS A 159 -3.93 -5.95 13.54
CA CYS A 159 -5.19 -6.10 14.27
C CYS A 159 -5.03 -5.73 15.76
N LEU A 160 -3.94 -6.15 16.39
CA LEU A 160 -3.63 -5.82 17.78
C LEU A 160 -3.46 -4.31 18.00
N PHE A 161 -2.70 -3.62 17.13
CA PHE A 161 -2.47 -2.18 17.25
C PHE A 161 -3.69 -1.34 16.88
N ALA A 162 -4.61 -1.88 16.07
CA ALA A 162 -5.87 -1.26 15.72
C ALA A 162 -6.96 -1.44 16.78
N ASP A 163 -6.65 -2.08 17.92
CA ASP A 163 -7.63 -2.48 18.96
C ASP A 163 -8.81 -3.26 18.38
N GLY A 164 -8.50 -4.07 17.36
CA GLY A 164 -9.48 -4.83 16.59
C GLY A 164 -9.71 -6.25 17.13
N HIS A 165 -10.72 -6.92 16.60
CA HIS A 165 -11.00 -8.32 16.88
C HIS A 165 -10.38 -9.21 15.80
N LEU A 166 -9.64 -10.25 16.23
CA LEU A 166 -9.00 -11.20 15.34
C LEU A 166 -9.83 -12.49 15.26
N LEU A 167 -10.30 -12.81 14.06
CA LEU A 167 -10.90 -14.12 13.77
C LEU A 167 -9.91 -14.95 12.96
N ILE A 168 -9.51 -16.11 13.49
CA ILE A 168 -8.59 -17.03 12.83
C ILE A 168 -9.36 -18.25 12.36
N GLU A 169 -9.64 -18.31 11.06
CA GLU A 169 -10.28 -19.46 10.41
C GLU A 169 -9.24 -20.23 9.59
N ASP A 170 -9.14 -21.51 9.83
CA ASP A 170 -8.31 -22.42 9.01
C ASP A 170 -8.63 -23.88 9.42
N VAL A 171 -8.10 -24.85 8.69
CA VAL A 171 -8.27 -26.27 9.01
C VAL A 171 -7.66 -26.63 10.38
N PRO A 172 -8.16 -27.65 11.06
CA PRO A 172 -7.57 -28.13 12.32
C PRO A 172 -6.10 -28.53 12.16
N GLY A 173 -5.26 -28.19 13.15
CA GLY A 173 -3.85 -28.60 13.16
C GLY A 173 -2.84 -27.62 12.58
N VAL A 174 -3.25 -26.50 11.99
CA VAL A 174 -2.34 -25.51 11.36
C VAL A 174 -1.67 -24.52 12.33
N GLY A 175 -1.80 -24.73 13.63
CA GLY A 175 -1.08 -23.92 14.62
C GLY A 175 -1.81 -22.67 15.12
N LYS A 176 -3.14 -22.56 14.95
CA LYS A 176 -3.95 -21.43 15.46
C LYS A 176 -3.72 -21.14 16.94
N SER A 177 -3.77 -22.18 17.77
CA SER A 177 -3.53 -22.04 19.22
C SER A 177 -2.10 -21.63 19.55
N ILE A 178 -1.12 -22.06 18.74
CA ILE A 178 0.29 -21.68 18.89
C ILE A 178 0.46 -20.20 18.58
N LEU A 179 -0.17 -19.70 17.51
CA LEU A 179 -0.15 -18.29 17.14
C LEU A 179 -0.74 -17.41 18.24
N ALA A 180 -1.92 -17.76 18.76
CA ALA A 180 -2.58 -17.05 19.85
C ALA A 180 -1.73 -17.03 21.13
N GLN A 181 -1.12 -18.17 21.50
CA GLN A 181 -0.23 -18.25 22.66
C GLN A 181 1.06 -17.46 22.48
N ALA A 182 1.67 -17.51 21.28
CA ALA A 182 2.86 -16.74 20.96
C ALA A 182 2.59 -15.25 21.07
N LEU A 183 1.45 -14.77 20.53
CA LEU A 183 1.01 -13.39 20.63
C LEU A 183 0.82 -12.98 22.10
N ALA A 184 0.03 -13.73 22.87
CA ALA A 184 -0.25 -13.42 24.26
C ALA A 184 1.03 -13.33 25.11
N LYS A 185 1.98 -14.25 24.92
CA LYS A 185 3.28 -14.21 25.62
C LYS A 185 4.15 -13.04 25.17
N SER A 186 4.09 -12.63 23.92
CA SER A 186 4.91 -11.53 23.40
C SER A 186 4.43 -10.15 23.86
N VAL A 187 3.16 -10.04 24.27
CA VAL A 187 2.55 -8.78 24.75
C VAL A 187 2.68 -8.64 26.28
N GLN A 188 2.88 -9.76 27.00
CA GLN A 188 3.03 -9.77 28.47
C GLN A 188 4.49 -9.65 28.96
N ALA A 189 5.44 -9.52 28.05
CA ALA A 189 6.88 -9.50 28.35
C ALA A 189 7.42 -8.10 28.68
#